data_6bc880df02f5591abca4357222f1fb94
#
_entry.id   6bc880df02f5591abca4357222f1fb94
#
_cell.length_a   1.000
_cell.length_b   1.000
_cell.length_c   1.000
_cell.angle_alpha   90.00
_cell.angle_beta   90.00
_cell.angle_gamma   90.00
#
_symmetry.space_group_name_H-M   'P 1'
#
loop_
_entity.id
_entity.type
_entity.pdbx_description
1 polymer ?
#
loop_
_entity_poly.entity_id
_entity_poly.type
_entity_poly.pdbx_seq_one_letter_code
_entity_poly.pdbx_strand_id
1 'polypeptide(L)'
;AGPEFQQHLQSAGRIERPGVDDARFGGAESQFYPEFLDFLRDSLSAHALAFGFNYSFGKDARGNAQFIEDYAGVNGIKTAVGQGVMFDGQTVSSSRIRALIKEGNIESANKMLTLPFKLTGEVVHGKHLGSRIGFPTINFAYPHKIEAKRGVYVSRVRLLGEYYPAITNIGVRPTVENTDRMNVETHIMGCDMDLYGKTVSVELHSFLRDERRFDGVDALCAQLE
;
A
#
# COMPACT_ATOMS: atom_id res chain seq x y z
N ALA A 1 15.28 -9.67 -8.15
CA ALA A 1 16.45 -9.21 -7.39
C ALA A 1 16.97 -10.42 -6.61
N GLY A 2 18.24 -10.76 -6.82
CA GLY A 2 18.88 -11.92 -6.16
C GLY A 2 19.02 -11.70 -4.66
N PRO A 3 19.24 -12.79 -3.89
CA PRO A 3 19.34 -12.74 -2.43
C PRO A 3 20.46 -11.81 -1.91
N GLU A 4 21.47 -11.54 -2.67
CA GLU A 4 22.56 -10.62 -2.32
C GLU A 4 22.12 -9.15 -2.27
N PHE A 5 21.12 -8.76 -3.07
CA PHE A 5 20.59 -7.39 -3.07
C PHE A 5 19.73 -7.12 -1.82
N GLN A 6 19.02 -8.13 -1.31
CA GLN A 6 18.24 -8.00 -0.07
C GLN A 6 19.11 -7.90 1.18
N GLN A 7 20.27 -8.55 1.21
CA GLN A 7 21.21 -8.46 2.33
C GLN A 7 21.85 -7.06 2.44
N HIS A 8 22.11 -6.39 1.33
CA HIS A 8 22.65 -5.03 1.34
C HIS A 8 21.64 -3.97 1.80
N LEU A 9 20.34 -4.18 1.57
CA LEU A 9 19.30 -3.26 2.07
C LEU A 9 19.03 -3.42 3.58
N GLN A 10 19.30 -4.60 4.16
CA GLN A 10 19.11 -4.83 5.60
C GLN A 10 20.27 -4.31 6.47
N SER A 11 21.45 -4.10 5.88
CA SER A 11 22.61 -3.54 6.58
C SER A 11 22.69 -2.02 6.55
N ALA A 12 21.88 -1.35 5.71
CA ALA A 12 21.72 0.10 5.75
C ALA A 12 20.84 0.46 6.94
N GLY A 13 21.46 0.77 8.08
CA GLY A 13 20.79 1.27 9.27
C GLY A 13 19.82 2.41 8.92
N ARG A 14 18.72 2.47 9.64
CA ARG A 14 17.72 3.53 9.55
C ARG A 14 18.42 4.88 9.63
N ILE A 15 18.61 5.55 8.49
CA ILE A 15 19.13 6.90 8.44
C ILE A 15 18.02 7.78 9.02
N GLU A 16 18.18 8.22 10.27
CA GLU A 16 17.39 9.32 10.82
C GLU A 16 17.62 10.51 9.88
N ARG A 17 16.56 11.01 9.27
CA ARG A 17 16.62 12.21 8.44
C ARG A 17 17.11 13.36 9.33
N PRO A 18 18.29 13.92 9.12
CA PRO A 18 18.57 15.24 9.67
C PRO A 18 17.53 16.15 9.02
N GLY A 19 16.88 17.00 9.80
CA GLY A 19 15.83 17.91 9.33
C GLY A 19 16.28 18.68 8.11
N VAL A 20 15.91 18.17 6.93
CA VAL A 20 16.05 18.89 5.67
C VAL A 20 14.89 19.86 5.64
N ASP A 21 15.20 21.11 5.93
CA ASP A 21 14.28 22.23 5.81
C ASP A 21 13.79 22.27 4.37
N ASP A 22 12.53 21.93 4.13
CA ASP A 22 11.88 21.96 2.80
C ASP A 22 11.96 23.35 2.14
N ALA A 23 12.30 24.38 2.91
CA ALA A 23 12.52 25.75 2.45
C ALA A 23 13.76 25.93 1.56
N ARG A 24 14.73 25.00 1.55
CA ARG A 24 15.92 25.08 0.67
C ARG A 24 15.68 24.66 -0.76
N PHE A 25 14.55 24.04 -1.07
CA PHE A 25 14.22 23.58 -2.44
C PHE A 25 13.16 24.42 -3.15
N GLY A 26 12.76 25.56 -2.59
CA GLY A 26 11.78 26.48 -3.16
C GLY A 26 12.41 27.75 -3.68
N GLY A 27 12.66 27.84 -4.97
CA GLY A 27 12.86 29.12 -5.66
C GLY A 27 14.19 29.33 -6.36
N ALA A 28 14.27 28.93 -7.61
CA ALA A 28 14.91 29.60 -8.75
C ALA A 28 14.88 28.66 -9.97
N GLU A 29 14.48 29.21 -11.07
CA GLU A 29 14.28 28.50 -12.34
C GLU A 29 15.61 27.97 -12.88
N SER A 30 15.64 26.70 -13.27
CA SER A 30 16.53 26.08 -14.26
C SER A 30 17.88 25.44 -13.85
N GLN A 31 18.34 25.37 -12.60
CA GLN A 31 19.68 24.85 -12.25
C GLN A 31 19.70 23.55 -11.41
N PHE A 32 18.58 22.95 -11.03
CA PHE A 32 18.47 21.98 -9.93
C PHE A 32 18.84 20.52 -10.23
N TYR A 33 19.27 20.14 -11.43
CA TYR A 33 19.52 18.71 -11.72
C TYR A 33 20.90 18.24 -11.26
N PRO A 34 21.98 18.95 -11.59
CA PRO A 34 23.30 18.61 -11.10
C PRO A 34 23.40 18.69 -9.59
N GLU A 35 22.78 19.71 -8.97
CA GLU A 35 22.86 19.99 -7.54
C GLU A 35 22.34 18.85 -6.67
N PHE A 36 21.27 18.14 -7.11
CA PHE A 36 20.78 16.96 -6.40
C PHE A 36 21.82 15.82 -6.46
N LEU A 37 22.44 15.58 -7.60
CA LEU A 37 23.46 14.55 -7.76
C LEU A 37 24.77 14.95 -7.06
N ASP A 38 25.14 16.25 -7.08
CA ASP A 38 26.24 16.80 -6.32
C ASP A 38 26.02 16.62 -4.82
N PHE A 39 24.80 16.87 -4.32
CA PHE A 39 24.45 16.62 -2.92
C PHE A 39 24.61 15.12 -2.56
N LEU A 40 24.16 14.20 -3.42
CA LEU A 40 24.35 12.77 -3.19
C LEU A 40 25.83 12.40 -3.14
N ARG A 41 26.65 12.94 -4.06
CA ARG A 41 28.10 12.70 -4.12
C ARG A 41 28.84 13.33 -2.94
N ASP A 42 28.64 14.63 -2.72
CA ASP A 42 29.51 15.43 -1.85
C ASP A 42 29.05 15.41 -0.40
N SER A 43 27.73 15.44 -0.14
CA SER A 43 27.18 15.48 1.23
C SER A 43 26.90 14.08 1.77
N LEU A 44 26.48 13.12 0.92
CA LEU A 44 26.18 11.75 1.33
C LEU A 44 27.26 10.75 0.95
N SER A 45 28.32 11.18 0.26
CA SER A 45 29.44 10.33 -0.19
C SER A 45 28.96 9.10 -0.96
N ALA A 46 27.95 9.28 -1.83
CA ALA A 46 27.37 8.18 -2.60
C ALA A 46 28.38 7.68 -3.65
N HIS A 47 28.79 6.42 -3.55
CA HIS A 47 29.69 5.74 -4.47
C HIS A 47 28.96 4.90 -5.53
N ALA A 48 27.66 4.66 -5.33
CA ALA A 48 26.81 3.95 -6.27
C ALA A 48 25.36 4.45 -6.20
N LEU A 49 24.69 4.48 -7.34
CA LEU A 49 23.28 4.87 -7.48
C LEU A 49 22.51 3.75 -8.15
N ALA A 50 21.40 3.32 -7.54
CA ALA A 50 20.47 2.37 -8.13
C ALA A 50 19.09 3.01 -8.31
N PHE A 51 18.55 2.92 -9.52
CA PHE A 51 17.26 3.56 -9.86
C PHE A 51 16.53 2.77 -10.94
N GLY A 52 15.21 2.99 -11.05
CA GLY A 52 14.41 2.35 -12.09
C GLY A 52 14.62 3.00 -13.46
N PHE A 53 14.40 2.25 -14.54
CA PHE A 53 14.50 2.74 -15.93
C PHE A 53 13.63 3.96 -16.22
N ASN A 54 12.53 4.12 -15.49
CA ASN A 54 11.57 5.22 -15.60
C ASN A 54 11.71 6.26 -14.48
N TYR A 55 12.82 6.24 -13.76
CA TYR A 55 13.06 7.22 -12.71
C TYR A 55 13.22 8.62 -13.29
N SER A 56 12.55 9.57 -12.66
CA SER A 56 12.66 10.97 -13.00
C SER A 56 12.70 11.83 -11.74
N PHE A 57 13.36 12.97 -11.81
CA PHE A 57 13.52 13.91 -10.70
C PHE A 57 13.65 15.35 -11.20
N GLY A 58 13.59 16.28 -10.26
CA GLY A 58 13.68 17.70 -10.54
C GLY A 58 12.41 18.29 -11.15
N LYS A 59 12.46 19.60 -11.43
CA LYS A 59 11.32 20.33 -12.01
C LYS A 59 10.99 19.77 -13.40
N ASP A 60 9.71 19.56 -13.66
CA ASP A 60 9.19 19.03 -14.92
C ASP A 60 9.73 17.63 -15.30
N ALA A 61 10.22 16.85 -14.32
CA ALA A 61 10.78 15.51 -14.52
C ALA A 61 11.93 15.47 -15.56
N ARG A 62 12.72 16.55 -15.68
CA ARG A 62 13.79 16.66 -16.69
C ARG A 62 15.01 15.80 -16.35
N GLY A 63 15.30 15.56 -15.04
CA GLY A 63 16.27 14.55 -14.63
C GLY A 63 15.70 13.17 -14.91
N ASN A 64 16.41 12.35 -15.66
CA ASN A 64 16.00 11.01 -16.03
C ASN A 64 17.15 10.00 -15.84
N ALA A 65 16.90 8.74 -16.11
CA ALA A 65 17.90 7.67 -15.98
C ALA A 65 19.18 7.97 -16.78
N GLN A 66 19.06 8.40 -18.03
CA GLN A 66 20.21 8.71 -18.87
C GLN A 66 21.06 9.84 -18.29
N PHE A 67 20.41 10.91 -17.79
CA PHE A 67 21.13 12.01 -17.15
C PHE A 67 21.94 11.55 -15.93
N ILE A 68 21.38 10.62 -15.12
CA ILE A 68 22.12 10.06 -13.98
C ILE A 68 23.32 9.23 -14.44
N GLU A 69 23.15 8.41 -15.47
CA GLU A 69 24.25 7.59 -16.02
C GLU A 69 25.38 8.46 -16.57
N ASP A 70 25.04 9.52 -17.32
CA ASP A 70 26.03 10.46 -17.88
C ASP A 70 26.77 11.17 -16.73
N TYR A 71 26.05 11.71 -15.75
CA TYR A 71 26.65 12.36 -14.59
C TYR A 71 27.56 11.40 -13.79
N ALA A 72 27.08 10.19 -13.54
CA ALA A 72 27.78 9.19 -12.75
C ALA A 72 29.07 8.74 -13.46
N GLY A 73 29.04 8.58 -14.80
CA GLY A 73 30.20 8.24 -15.62
C GLY A 73 31.32 9.25 -15.51
N VAL A 74 30.97 10.55 -15.54
CA VAL A 74 31.97 11.64 -15.40
C VAL A 74 32.54 11.72 -13.98
N ASN A 75 31.75 11.39 -12.97
CA ASN A 75 32.12 11.53 -11.56
C ASN A 75 32.58 10.21 -10.90
N GLY A 76 32.77 9.14 -11.66
CA GLY A 76 33.27 7.86 -11.16
C GLY A 76 32.29 7.13 -10.20
N ILE A 77 30.98 7.44 -10.28
CA ILE A 77 29.92 6.83 -9.49
C ILE A 77 29.39 5.60 -10.25
N LYS A 78 29.23 4.48 -9.58
CA LYS A 78 28.64 3.28 -10.19
C LYS A 78 27.12 3.42 -10.31
N THR A 79 26.56 2.95 -11.42
CA THR A 79 25.10 2.95 -11.61
C THR A 79 24.54 1.54 -11.78
N ALA A 80 23.32 1.33 -11.33
CA ALA A 80 22.53 0.14 -11.60
C ALA A 80 21.10 0.56 -11.98
N VAL A 81 20.69 0.25 -13.21
CA VAL A 81 19.36 0.58 -13.71
C VAL A 81 18.46 -0.64 -13.60
N GLY A 82 17.41 -0.54 -12.76
CA GLY A 82 16.40 -1.56 -12.63
C GLY A 82 15.53 -1.63 -13.89
N GLN A 83 15.40 -2.82 -14.47
CA GLN A 83 14.52 -3.05 -15.63
C GLN A 83 13.05 -3.07 -15.24
N GLY A 84 12.17 -2.69 -16.15
CA GLY A 84 10.73 -2.76 -15.95
C GLY A 84 10.26 -4.21 -15.88
N VAL A 85 9.53 -4.54 -14.80
CA VAL A 85 8.84 -5.84 -14.71
C VAL A 85 7.58 -5.78 -15.57
N MET A 86 7.38 -6.78 -16.41
CA MET A 86 6.23 -6.87 -17.31
C MET A 86 5.20 -7.86 -16.74
N PHE A 87 3.92 -7.51 -16.84
CA PHE A 87 2.79 -8.40 -16.55
C PHE A 87 1.69 -8.15 -17.59
N ASP A 88 1.26 -9.22 -18.27
CA ASP A 88 0.30 -9.17 -19.39
C ASP A 88 0.68 -8.12 -20.45
N GLY A 89 1.94 -8.14 -20.89
CA GLY A 89 2.44 -7.25 -21.96
C GLY A 89 2.57 -5.77 -21.56
N GLN A 90 2.33 -5.41 -20.32
CA GLN A 90 2.41 -4.03 -19.82
C GLN A 90 3.34 -3.94 -18.61
N THR A 91 4.01 -2.80 -18.46
CA THR A 91 4.88 -2.56 -17.32
C THR A 91 4.10 -2.52 -16.01
N VAL A 92 4.61 -3.21 -15.00
CA VAL A 92 4.13 -3.11 -13.61
C VAL A 92 4.49 -1.73 -13.08
N SER A 93 3.48 -1.00 -12.58
CA SER A 93 3.67 0.32 -11.99
C SER A 93 2.70 0.54 -10.83
N SER A 94 3.09 1.40 -9.89
CA SER A 94 2.23 1.78 -8.77
C SER A 94 0.90 2.39 -9.23
N SER A 95 0.90 3.15 -10.31
CA SER A 95 -0.33 3.76 -10.87
C SER A 95 -1.29 2.69 -11.40
N ARG A 96 -0.78 1.69 -12.13
CA ARG A 96 -1.57 0.57 -12.63
C ARG A 96 -2.13 -0.28 -11.50
N ILE A 97 -1.31 -0.61 -10.49
CA ILE A 97 -1.77 -1.36 -9.31
C ILE A 97 -2.86 -0.60 -8.57
N ARG A 98 -2.69 0.71 -8.33
CA ARG A 98 -3.72 1.53 -7.68
C ARG A 98 -5.02 1.60 -8.49
N ALA A 99 -4.95 1.70 -9.82
CA ALA A 99 -6.13 1.68 -10.67
C ALA A 99 -6.92 0.38 -10.50
N LEU A 100 -6.26 -0.78 -10.57
CA LEU A 100 -6.87 -2.09 -10.36
C LEU A 100 -7.51 -2.23 -8.96
N ILE A 101 -6.86 -1.74 -7.92
CA ILE A 101 -7.40 -1.74 -6.55
C ILE A 101 -8.67 -0.87 -6.47
N LYS A 102 -8.67 0.30 -7.11
CA LYS A 102 -9.84 1.20 -7.19
C LYS A 102 -11.00 0.59 -7.97
N GLU A 103 -10.72 -0.21 -8.97
CA GLU A 103 -11.71 -0.92 -9.79
C GLU A 103 -12.24 -2.19 -9.10
N GLY A 104 -11.57 -2.67 -8.04
CA GLY A 104 -11.88 -3.91 -7.35
C GLY A 104 -11.22 -5.15 -7.96
N ASN A 105 -10.36 -4.99 -8.97
CA ASN A 105 -9.62 -6.10 -9.58
C ASN A 105 -8.40 -6.47 -8.72
N ILE A 106 -8.68 -6.99 -7.52
CA ILE A 106 -7.68 -7.32 -6.52
C ILE A 106 -6.78 -8.47 -6.97
N GLU A 107 -7.35 -9.46 -7.67
CA GLU A 107 -6.59 -10.61 -8.20
C GLU A 107 -5.46 -10.15 -9.12
N SER A 108 -5.76 -9.27 -10.07
CA SER A 108 -4.74 -8.73 -10.98
C SER A 108 -3.74 -7.83 -10.27
N ALA A 109 -4.20 -7.03 -9.30
CA ALA A 109 -3.31 -6.22 -8.48
C ALA A 109 -2.34 -7.09 -7.67
N ASN A 110 -2.83 -8.16 -7.04
CA ASN A 110 -2.02 -9.08 -6.23
C ASN A 110 -0.97 -9.84 -7.06
N LYS A 111 -1.26 -10.17 -8.33
CA LYS A 111 -0.28 -10.77 -9.24
C LYS A 111 0.91 -9.85 -9.55
N MET A 112 0.73 -8.53 -9.42
CA MET A 112 1.80 -7.53 -9.62
C MET A 112 2.49 -7.15 -8.32
N LEU A 113 1.94 -7.51 -7.17
CA LEU A 113 2.49 -7.25 -5.85
C LEU A 113 3.32 -8.46 -5.37
N THR A 114 4.38 -8.21 -4.62
CA THR A 114 5.15 -9.27 -3.97
C THR A 114 4.37 -9.97 -2.86
N LEU A 115 3.48 -9.21 -2.19
CA LEU A 115 2.57 -9.67 -1.15
C LEU A 115 1.16 -9.20 -1.49
N PRO A 116 0.11 -9.94 -1.09
CA PRO A 116 -1.26 -9.52 -1.29
C PRO A 116 -1.54 -8.13 -0.71
N PHE A 117 -2.41 -7.39 -1.37
CA PHE A 117 -2.87 -6.10 -0.86
C PHE A 117 -3.56 -6.30 0.49
N LYS A 118 -3.10 -5.57 1.50
CA LYS A 118 -3.56 -5.73 2.87
C LYS A 118 -3.90 -4.40 3.52
N LEU A 119 -4.87 -4.45 4.43
CA LEU A 119 -5.23 -3.38 5.34
C LEU A 119 -4.80 -3.79 6.75
N THR A 120 -4.12 -2.91 7.46
CA THR A 120 -3.67 -3.17 8.84
C THR A 120 -4.20 -2.09 9.76
N GLY A 121 -4.84 -2.47 10.85
CA GLY A 121 -5.41 -1.54 11.82
C GLY A 121 -5.65 -2.17 13.17
N GLU A 122 -5.96 -1.35 14.16
CA GLU A 122 -6.35 -1.79 15.49
C GLU A 122 -7.84 -2.17 15.52
N VAL A 123 -8.16 -3.30 16.12
CA VAL A 123 -9.55 -3.75 16.28
C VAL A 123 -10.26 -2.89 17.30
N VAL A 124 -11.34 -2.26 16.87
CA VAL A 124 -12.17 -1.38 17.68
C VAL A 124 -13.60 -1.93 17.84
N HIS A 125 -14.31 -1.47 18.86
CA HIS A 125 -15.71 -1.85 19.05
C HIS A 125 -16.61 -1.33 17.92
N GLY A 126 -17.41 -2.23 17.36
CA GLY A 126 -18.43 -1.94 16.36
C GLY A 126 -19.82 -1.83 16.98
N LYS A 127 -20.85 -1.87 16.11
CA LYS A 127 -22.26 -1.91 16.55
C LYS A 127 -22.72 -3.28 17.07
N HIS A 128 -21.88 -4.31 17.03
CA HIS A 128 -22.14 -5.70 17.44
C HIS A 128 -23.36 -6.34 16.75
N LEU A 129 -23.78 -5.84 15.57
CA LEU A 129 -24.91 -6.39 14.85
C LEU A 129 -24.61 -7.82 14.36
N GLY A 130 -23.44 -8.04 13.79
CA GLY A 130 -22.99 -9.35 13.31
C GLY A 130 -23.01 -10.41 14.41
N SER A 131 -22.54 -10.10 15.62
CA SER A 131 -22.56 -11.03 16.76
C SER A 131 -23.97 -11.45 17.17
N ARG A 132 -24.97 -10.56 17.02
CA ARG A 132 -26.39 -10.88 17.35
C ARG A 132 -27.04 -11.84 16.37
N ILE A 133 -26.51 -11.92 15.14
CA ILE A 133 -27.05 -12.76 14.07
C ILE A 133 -26.15 -13.96 13.75
N GLY A 134 -25.18 -14.29 14.62
CA GLY A 134 -24.31 -15.45 14.46
C GLY A 134 -23.08 -15.25 13.57
N PHE A 135 -22.86 -14.02 13.05
CA PHE A 135 -21.71 -13.68 12.21
C PHE A 135 -20.86 -12.58 12.87
N PRO A 136 -20.12 -12.89 13.94
CA PRO A 136 -19.29 -11.90 14.63
C PRO A 136 -18.28 -11.28 13.68
N THR A 137 -18.16 -9.95 13.70
CA THR A 137 -17.22 -9.20 12.89
C THR A 137 -16.31 -8.36 13.77
N ILE A 138 -15.05 -8.29 13.39
CA ILE A 138 -14.14 -7.25 13.88
C ILE A 138 -14.30 -6.00 13.02
N ASN A 139 -14.19 -4.86 13.68
CA ASN A 139 -14.13 -3.55 13.02
C ASN A 139 -12.77 -2.94 13.29
N PHE A 140 -12.15 -2.33 12.32
CA PHE A 140 -10.94 -1.55 12.59
C PHE A 140 -10.96 -0.20 11.89
N ALA A 141 -10.48 0.80 12.64
CA ALA A 141 -10.28 2.12 12.10
C ALA A 141 -8.99 2.11 11.27
N TYR A 142 -9.12 2.36 9.98
CA TYR A 142 -7.96 2.52 9.12
C TYR A 142 -7.55 3.99 9.11
N PRO A 143 -6.32 4.33 9.52
CA PRO A 143 -5.92 5.73 9.71
C PRO A 143 -5.71 6.49 8.41
N HIS A 144 -5.64 5.78 7.29
CA HIS A 144 -5.40 6.35 5.97
C HIS A 144 -6.61 6.22 5.06
N LYS A 145 -6.63 6.99 3.97
CA LYS A 145 -7.63 6.82 2.92
C LYS A 145 -7.49 5.45 2.28
N ILE A 146 -8.55 4.65 2.32
CA ILE A 146 -8.60 3.36 1.63
C ILE A 146 -8.95 3.64 0.17
N GLU A 147 -8.06 3.25 -0.75
CA GLU A 147 -8.28 3.44 -2.18
C GLU A 147 -8.97 2.23 -2.85
N ALA A 148 -9.23 1.15 -2.10
CA ALA A 148 -9.96 0.01 -2.62
C ALA A 148 -11.42 0.35 -2.92
N LYS A 149 -11.97 -0.29 -3.96
CA LYS A 149 -13.39 -0.19 -4.29
C LYS A 149 -14.23 -0.58 -3.06
N ARG A 150 -15.33 0.13 -2.82
CA ARG A 150 -16.29 -0.24 -1.75
C ARG A 150 -16.99 -1.53 -2.11
N GLY A 151 -17.17 -2.41 -1.14
CA GLY A 151 -17.86 -3.67 -1.33
C GLY A 151 -17.33 -4.79 -0.46
N VAL A 152 -17.71 -6.01 -0.82
CA VAL A 152 -17.41 -7.23 -0.08
C VAL A 152 -16.31 -8.00 -0.80
N TYR A 153 -15.35 -8.50 -0.02
CA TYR A 153 -14.16 -9.20 -0.50
C TYR A 153 -13.98 -10.56 0.15
N VAL A 154 -13.50 -11.54 -0.58
CA VAL A 154 -12.81 -12.69 -0.02
C VAL A 154 -11.49 -12.21 0.54
N SER A 155 -11.21 -12.57 1.76
CA SER A 155 -10.02 -12.12 2.47
C SER A 155 -9.46 -13.22 3.37
N ARG A 156 -8.30 -12.98 3.96
CA ARG A 156 -7.76 -13.78 5.06
C ARG A 156 -7.11 -12.88 6.09
N VAL A 157 -7.11 -13.35 7.31
CA VAL A 157 -6.50 -12.65 8.45
C VAL A 157 -5.39 -13.51 9.02
N ARG A 158 -4.23 -12.92 9.30
CA ARG A 158 -3.13 -13.62 9.97
C ARG A 158 -3.19 -13.35 11.47
N LEU A 159 -3.38 -14.41 12.26
CA LEU A 159 -3.44 -14.36 13.73
C LEU A 159 -2.48 -15.41 14.30
N LEU A 160 -1.62 -15.01 15.23
CA LEU A 160 -0.67 -15.91 15.92
C LEU A 160 0.17 -16.79 14.96
N GLY A 161 0.43 -16.30 13.76
CA GLY A 161 1.19 -17.04 12.74
C GLY A 161 0.33 -17.82 11.75
N GLU A 162 -0.94 -18.10 12.06
CA GLU A 162 -1.87 -18.86 11.24
C GLU A 162 -2.75 -17.95 10.39
N TYR A 163 -3.23 -18.49 9.25
CA TYR A 163 -4.16 -17.80 8.36
C TYR A 163 -5.58 -18.32 8.55
N TYR A 164 -6.51 -17.40 8.76
CA TYR A 164 -7.95 -17.66 8.89
C TYR A 164 -8.67 -17.10 7.67
N PRO A 165 -9.51 -17.90 6.99
CA PRO A 165 -10.38 -17.37 5.94
C PRO A 165 -11.33 -16.34 6.51
N ALA A 166 -11.64 -15.31 5.71
CA ALA A 166 -12.48 -14.21 6.16
C ALA A 166 -13.26 -13.59 5.00
N ILE A 167 -14.32 -12.88 5.33
CA ILE A 167 -15.05 -11.99 4.44
C ILE A 167 -14.95 -10.58 4.98
N THR A 168 -14.55 -9.65 4.14
CA THR A 168 -14.35 -8.24 4.52
C THR A 168 -15.27 -7.33 3.74
N ASN A 169 -16.00 -6.49 4.43
CA ASN A 169 -16.75 -5.37 3.86
C ASN A 169 -15.97 -4.07 4.05
N ILE A 170 -15.74 -3.36 2.95
CA ILE A 170 -15.18 -2.00 2.95
C ILE A 170 -16.29 -1.05 2.57
N GLY A 171 -16.70 -0.21 3.51
CA GLY A 171 -17.81 0.73 3.34
C GLY A 171 -17.56 2.09 3.96
N VAL A 172 -18.59 2.91 3.97
CA VAL A 172 -18.58 4.22 4.64
C VAL A 172 -19.49 4.18 5.85
N ARG A 173 -19.00 4.65 6.98
CA ARG A 173 -19.87 4.98 8.12
C ARG A 173 -20.40 6.40 7.92
N PRO A 174 -21.73 6.59 7.79
CA PRO A 174 -22.32 7.91 7.93
C PRO A 174 -22.02 8.38 9.37
N THR A 175 -21.17 9.39 9.51
CA THR A 175 -20.99 10.09 10.79
C THR A 175 -21.75 11.40 10.76
N VAL A 176 -22.23 11.85 11.90
CA VAL A 176 -22.97 13.13 12.07
C VAL A 176 -22.09 14.33 11.62
N GLU A 177 -20.77 14.15 11.55
CA GLU A 177 -19.78 15.19 11.21
C GLU A 177 -19.35 15.21 9.73
N ASN A 178 -20.13 14.62 8.80
CA ASN A 178 -19.81 14.61 7.36
C ASN A 178 -18.38 14.17 6.97
N THR A 179 -17.67 13.51 7.84
CA THR A 179 -16.41 12.87 7.47
C THR A 179 -16.69 11.45 6.98
N ASP A 180 -16.54 11.24 5.68
CA ASP A 180 -16.61 9.92 5.02
C ASP A 180 -15.49 8.99 5.52
N ARG A 181 -15.56 8.59 6.78
CA ARG A 181 -14.60 7.63 7.33
C ARG A 181 -14.91 6.25 6.78
N MET A 182 -13.95 5.71 6.07
CA MET A 182 -14.01 4.32 5.61
C MET A 182 -14.04 3.39 6.81
N ASN A 183 -14.94 2.41 6.76
CA ASN A 183 -15.08 1.36 7.76
C ASN A 183 -14.69 0.02 7.14
N VAL A 184 -13.93 -0.76 7.89
CA VAL A 184 -13.55 -2.11 7.50
C VAL A 184 -14.15 -3.06 8.52
N GLU A 185 -15.07 -3.88 8.06
CA GLU A 185 -15.72 -4.92 8.87
C GLU A 185 -15.33 -6.29 8.33
N THR A 186 -14.75 -7.13 9.17
CA THR A 186 -14.27 -8.45 8.76
C THR A 186 -14.86 -9.54 9.64
N HIS A 187 -15.57 -10.49 9.01
CA HIS A 187 -15.97 -11.76 9.63
C HIS A 187 -14.83 -12.77 9.42
N ILE A 188 -14.27 -13.28 10.50
CA ILE A 188 -13.19 -14.27 10.49
C ILE A 188 -13.80 -15.64 10.79
N MET A 189 -13.69 -16.56 9.83
CA MET A 189 -14.29 -17.89 9.96
C MET A 189 -13.47 -18.75 10.92
N GLY A 190 -14.17 -19.44 11.84
CA GLY A 190 -13.53 -20.36 12.78
C GLY A 190 -12.62 -19.68 13.82
N CYS A 191 -12.89 -18.42 14.15
CA CYS A 191 -12.10 -17.66 15.12
C CYS A 191 -13.01 -17.14 16.25
N ASP A 192 -12.76 -17.64 17.46
CA ASP A 192 -13.45 -17.21 18.69
C ASP A 192 -12.55 -16.37 19.62
N MET A 193 -11.44 -15.85 19.08
CA MET A 193 -10.48 -15.06 19.86
C MET A 193 -10.98 -13.65 20.12
N ASP A 194 -10.71 -13.14 21.33
CA ASP A 194 -10.86 -11.71 21.63
C ASP A 194 -9.71 -10.95 20.97
N LEU A 195 -10.05 -10.10 19.99
CA LEU A 195 -9.10 -9.33 19.19
C LEU A 195 -9.15 -7.82 19.49
N TYR A 196 -9.98 -7.36 20.42
CA TYR A 196 -10.06 -5.93 20.75
C TYR A 196 -8.72 -5.37 21.20
N GLY A 197 -8.38 -4.18 20.70
CA GLY A 197 -7.13 -3.50 20.98
C GLY A 197 -5.90 -4.14 20.31
N LYS A 198 -6.07 -5.25 19.57
CA LYS A 198 -4.98 -5.89 18.84
C LYS A 198 -4.89 -5.32 17.42
N THR A 199 -3.66 -5.20 16.92
CA THR A 199 -3.43 -4.86 15.52
C THR A 199 -3.57 -6.12 14.66
N VAL A 200 -4.46 -6.07 13.68
CA VAL A 200 -4.67 -7.15 12.71
C VAL A 200 -4.37 -6.69 11.29
N SER A 201 -3.96 -7.64 10.45
CA SER A 201 -3.79 -7.43 9.01
C SER A 201 -4.76 -8.31 8.24
N VAL A 202 -5.56 -7.68 7.39
CA VAL A 202 -6.52 -8.34 6.50
C VAL A 202 -6.01 -8.27 5.09
N GLU A 203 -5.72 -9.40 4.49
CA GLU A 203 -5.29 -9.52 3.10
C GLU A 203 -6.52 -9.71 2.21
N LEU A 204 -6.69 -8.85 1.20
CA LEU A 204 -7.77 -8.94 0.23
C LEU A 204 -7.34 -9.85 -0.94
N HIS A 205 -8.19 -10.77 -1.34
CA HIS A 205 -7.92 -11.74 -2.40
C HIS A 205 -8.78 -11.54 -3.64
N SER A 206 -10.10 -11.42 -3.48
CA SER A 206 -11.00 -11.15 -4.60
C SER A 206 -12.17 -10.27 -4.20
N PHE A 207 -12.69 -9.53 -5.17
CA PHE A 207 -13.90 -8.73 -5.01
C PHE A 207 -15.13 -9.60 -5.29
N LEU A 208 -16.05 -9.68 -4.33
CA LEU A 208 -17.25 -10.48 -4.48
C LEU A 208 -18.41 -9.67 -5.09
N ARG A 209 -18.71 -8.53 -4.50
CA ARG A 209 -19.85 -7.69 -4.90
C ARG A 209 -19.77 -6.29 -4.29
N ASP A 210 -20.53 -5.36 -4.86
CA ASP A 210 -20.76 -4.05 -4.29
C ASP A 210 -21.52 -4.14 -2.94
N GLU A 211 -21.46 -3.07 -2.14
CA GLU A 211 -22.27 -2.95 -0.93
C GLU A 211 -23.76 -3.02 -1.28
N ARG A 212 -24.52 -3.71 -0.46
CA ARG A 212 -25.99 -3.78 -0.56
C ARG A 212 -26.62 -3.34 0.75
N ARG A 213 -27.68 -2.59 0.67
CA ARG A 213 -28.57 -2.37 1.81
C ARG A 213 -29.57 -3.53 1.86
N PHE A 214 -29.83 -4.00 3.05
CA PHE A 214 -30.83 -5.04 3.29
C PHE A 214 -32.01 -4.42 4.04
N ASP A 215 -33.22 -4.79 3.66
CA ASP A 215 -34.47 -4.25 4.25
C ASP A 215 -34.76 -4.79 5.66
N GLY A 216 -33.86 -5.62 6.19
CA GLY A 216 -33.94 -6.16 7.54
C GLY A 216 -32.86 -7.19 7.83
N VAL A 217 -32.86 -7.67 9.08
CA VAL A 217 -31.88 -8.65 9.57
C VAL A 217 -32.08 -10.01 8.86
N ASP A 218 -33.30 -10.41 8.58
CA ASP A 218 -33.59 -11.69 7.92
C ASP A 218 -33.04 -11.75 6.50
N ALA A 219 -33.17 -10.65 5.74
CA ALA A 219 -32.59 -10.54 4.40
C ALA A 219 -31.05 -10.55 4.43
N LEU A 220 -30.44 -9.99 5.48
CA LEU A 220 -29.00 -10.05 5.69
C LEU A 220 -28.54 -11.48 6.02
N CYS A 221 -29.24 -12.18 6.93
CA CYS A 221 -28.93 -13.56 7.29
C CYS A 221 -28.99 -14.49 6.08
N ALA A 222 -30.07 -14.42 5.29
CA ALA A 222 -30.23 -15.23 4.08
C ALA A 222 -29.14 -14.99 3.01
N GLN A 223 -28.43 -13.86 3.06
CA GLN A 223 -27.30 -13.59 2.17
C GLN A 223 -25.97 -14.10 2.72
N LEU A 224 -25.88 -14.34 4.03
CA LEU A 224 -24.66 -14.79 4.72
C LEU A 224 -24.56 -16.32 4.81
N GLU A 225 -25.69 -17.03 4.65
CA GLU A 225 -25.77 -18.48 4.48
C GLU A 225 -25.39 -18.89 3.04
#